data_4707137252d98cfec72f2762e93b3879
#
_entry.id   4707137252d98cfec72f2762e93b3879
#
_cell.length_a   1.000
_cell.length_b   1.000
_cell.length_c   1.000
_cell.angle_alpha   90.00
_cell.angle_beta   90.00
_cell.angle_gamma   90.00
#
_symmetry.space_group_name_H-M   'P 1'
#
loop_
_entity.id
_entity.type
_entity.pdbx_description
1 polymer ?
#
loop_
_entity_poly.entity_id
_entity_poly.type
_entity_poly.pdbx_seq_one_letter_code
_entity_poly.pdbx_strand_id
1 'polypeptide(L)'
;MKTILKNSLLSFALLSLIFLSSCMDDKFELSDQDTQNIENEAVTDGYFEDAEDMATLAVAAEPESEGGRIPSFGKVAGTKPNDLRFQGECVKVMLEIAEDSELGNPHGYITIDFGDGCTDSKGNIRKGIIMVEFSGIWFMPGSEISTTFDGYHINGVRIEGTRTITNVTGSLISAPKFEIVLEDGRATWPDETFATREGSHTREWVRSLNPSQDQWIVEGSATGSNRNGILYQVEITKPLVYKRECAISNRVFMAVEGTKVLTVGDHVISIDYGIGTCDRIVTITINGQSRSVIVRG
;
A
#
# COMPACT_ATOMS: atom_id res chain seq x y z
N MET A 1 29.46 91.87 26.30
CA MET A 1 28.20 92.51 26.74
C MET A 1 27.08 91.45 26.68
N LYS A 2 26.48 91.16 27.79
CA LYS A 2 25.22 90.47 28.03
C LYS A 2 25.14 89.01 27.53
N THR A 3 25.33 88.03 28.44
CA THR A 3 24.37 87.44 29.40
C THR A 3 23.07 86.92 28.76
N ILE A 4 22.79 85.67 28.91
CA ILE A 4 21.83 85.07 29.87
C ILE A 4 21.63 83.61 29.40
N LEU A 5 22.01 82.65 30.16
CA LEU A 5 21.31 81.87 31.12
C LEU A 5 20.07 81.01 30.65
N LYS A 6 20.24 79.76 30.92
CA LYS A 6 19.17 78.79 31.36
C LYS A 6 18.32 78.21 30.27
N ASN A 7 18.05 76.93 30.25
CA ASN A 7 17.73 76.04 31.31
C ASN A 7 17.93 74.54 30.87
N SER A 8 18.37 73.78 31.81
CA SER A 8 18.26 72.33 31.91
C SER A 8 16.84 71.95 31.76
N LEU A 9 16.59 71.01 30.83
CA LEU A 9 15.44 70.07 30.97
C LEU A 9 15.93 68.70 30.47
N LEU A 10 16.20 67.85 31.45
CA LEU A 10 16.27 66.41 31.24
C LEU A 10 14.98 65.93 30.61
N SER A 11 15.04 65.56 29.33
CA SER A 11 14.00 64.69 28.75
C SER A 11 14.57 63.31 28.67
N PHE A 12 14.18 62.50 29.62
CA PHE A 12 14.33 61.07 29.63
C PHE A 12 13.56 60.50 28.43
N ALA A 13 14.23 60.36 27.28
CA ALA A 13 13.68 59.63 26.17
C ALA A 13 13.77 58.14 26.53
N LEU A 14 12.68 57.62 27.02
CA LEU A 14 12.45 56.18 27.21
C LEU A 14 12.46 55.52 25.82
N LEU A 15 13.64 54.98 25.46
CA LEU A 15 13.81 54.20 24.25
C LEU A 15 13.10 52.85 24.51
N SER A 16 11.80 52.77 24.21
CA SER A 16 11.05 51.54 24.17
C SER A 16 11.66 50.71 23.04
N LEU A 17 12.55 49.76 23.41
CA LEU A 17 12.90 48.64 22.56
C LEU A 17 11.59 47.81 22.34
N ILE A 18 10.94 48.05 21.22
CA ILE A 18 9.97 47.14 20.66
C ILE A 18 10.78 45.93 20.22
N PHE A 19 10.86 44.93 21.06
CA PHE A 19 11.19 43.59 20.62
C PHE A 19 10.07 43.15 19.67
N LEU A 20 10.26 43.37 18.40
CA LEU A 20 9.58 42.63 17.37
C LEU A 20 10.07 41.18 17.56
N SER A 21 9.39 40.41 18.41
CA SER A 21 9.40 38.96 18.32
C SER A 21 8.80 38.66 16.93
N SER A 22 9.68 38.62 15.94
CA SER A 22 9.41 37.91 14.71
C SER A 22 9.15 36.49 15.14
N CYS A 23 7.87 36.09 15.24
CA CYS A 23 7.52 34.71 15.08
C CYS A 23 8.00 34.35 13.66
N MET A 24 9.23 33.87 13.55
CA MET A 24 9.56 32.96 12.46
C MET A 24 8.64 31.76 12.70
N ASP A 25 7.54 31.70 11.98
CA ASP A 25 6.92 30.45 11.63
C ASP A 25 8.01 29.66 10.92
N ASP A 26 8.73 28.83 11.66
CA ASP A 26 9.56 27.78 11.10
C ASP A 26 8.58 26.93 10.29
N LYS A 27 8.49 27.22 8.99
CA LYS A 27 7.71 26.43 8.06
C LYS A 27 8.32 25.05 8.11
N PHE A 28 7.64 24.13 8.80
CA PHE A 28 8.00 22.72 8.75
C PHE A 28 8.06 22.29 7.28
N GLU A 29 9.25 21.98 6.81
CA GLU A 29 9.48 21.39 5.50
C GLU A 29 9.95 19.95 5.72
N LEU A 30 9.33 19.01 4.98
CA LEU A 30 9.84 17.65 4.92
C LEU A 30 11.26 17.70 4.39
N SER A 31 12.20 17.07 5.10
CA SER A 31 13.55 16.92 4.58
C SER A 31 13.51 16.03 3.33
N ASP A 32 14.49 16.19 2.44
CA ASP A 32 14.64 15.28 1.29
C ASP A 32 14.76 13.83 1.75
N GLN A 33 15.42 13.58 2.89
CA GLN A 33 15.57 12.26 3.49
C GLN A 33 14.23 11.67 3.94
N ASP A 34 13.38 12.45 4.62
CA ASP A 34 12.08 11.99 5.08
C ASP A 34 11.14 11.70 3.90
N THR A 35 11.17 12.58 2.89
CA THR A 35 10.44 12.37 1.64
C THR A 35 10.87 11.07 0.96
N GLN A 36 12.17 10.83 0.80
CA GLN A 36 12.70 9.58 0.24
C GLN A 36 12.33 8.35 1.06
N ASN A 37 12.33 8.44 2.39
CA ASN A 37 11.96 7.34 3.26
C ASN A 37 10.48 6.94 3.05
N ILE A 38 9.57 7.92 2.99
CA ILE A 38 8.15 7.70 2.73
C ILE A 38 7.94 7.11 1.33
N GLU A 39 8.59 7.67 0.30
CA GLU A 39 8.47 7.22 -1.08
C GLU A 39 9.01 5.79 -1.26
N ASN A 40 10.18 5.48 -0.70
CA ASN A 40 10.78 4.15 -0.81
C ASN A 40 9.90 3.07 -0.15
N GLU A 41 9.31 3.36 1.01
CA GLU A 41 8.39 2.44 1.68
C GLU A 41 7.14 2.23 0.84
N ALA A 42 6.49 3.32 0.41
CA ALA A 42 5.24 3.27 -0.35
C ALA A 42 5.40 2.59 -1.71
N VAL A 43 6.51 2.84 -2.43
CA VAL A 43 6.79 2.21 -3.73
C VAL A 43 7.05 0.72 -3.58
N THR A 44 7.82 0.33 -2.55
CA THR A 44 8.12 -1.09 -2.30
C THR A 44 6.84 -1.86 -1.94
N ASP A 45 6.01 -1.31 -1.04
CA ASP A 45 4.71 -1.88 -0.68
C ASP A 45 3.79 -2.01 -1.91
N GLY A 46 3.72 -0.96 -2.71
CA GLY A 46 2.87 -0.91 -3.90
C GLY A 46 3.18 -1.98 -4.95
N TYR A 47 4.44 -2.42 -5.09
CA TYR A 47 4.77 -3.52 -5.99
C TYR A 47 4.22 -4.87 -5.51
N PHE A 48 4.26 -5.13 -4.22
CA PHE A 48 3.69 -6.35 -3.64
C PHE A 48 2.15 -6.32 -3.65
N GLU A 49 1.54 -5.16 -3.38
CA GLU A 49 0.09 -4.99 -3.48
C GLU A 49 -0.42 -5.16 -4.92
N ASP A 50 0.28 -4.64 -5.93
CA ASP A 50 -0.09 -4.83 -7.36
C ASP A 50 -0.08 -6.31 -7.74
N ALA A 51 0.94 -7.05 -7.30
CA ALA A 51 1.03 -8.49 -7.56
C ALA A 51 -0.05 -9.30 -6.82
N GLU A 52 -0.36 -8.94 -5.57
CA GLU A 52 -1.44 -9.53 -4.78
C GLU A 52 -2.79 -9.34 -5.47
N ASP A 53 -3.09 -8.11 -5.89
CA ASP A 53 -4.32 -7.80 -6.62
C ASP A 53 -4.44 -8.65 -7.88
N MET A 54 -3.36 -8.81 -8.64
CA MET A 54 -3.36 -9.63 -9.85
C MET A 54 -3.60 -11.10 -9.54
N ALA A 55 -2.97 -11.64 -8.51
CA ALA A 55 -3.17 -13.02 -8.05
C ALA A 55 -4.62 -13.25 -7.62
N THR A 56 -5.16 -12.36 -6.78
CA THR A 56 -6.54 -12.42 -6.29
C THR A 56 -7.55 -12.35 -7.43
N LEU A 57 -7.35 -11.45 -8.39
CA LEU A 57 -8.22 -11.32 -9.57
C LEU A 57 -8.15 -12.57 -10.46
N ALA A 58 -6.96 -13.16 -10.63
CA ALA A 58 -6.81 -14.38 -11.40
C ALA A 58 -7.54 -15.56 -10.76
N VAL A 59 -7.41 -15.74 -9.44
CA VAL A 59 -8.15 -16.76 -8.70
C VAL A 59 -9.66 -16.52 -8.78
N ALA A 60 -10.12 -15.30 -8.56
CA ALA A 60 -11.55 -14.96 -8.60
C ALA A 60 -12.18 -15.07 -10.00
N ALA A 61 -11.38 -15.05 -11.07
CA ALA A 61 -11.86 -15.22 -12.44
C ALA A 61 -12.09 -16.70 -12.79
N GLU A 62 -11.50 -17.63 -12.04
CA GLU A 62 -11.63 -19.05 -12.32
C GLU A 62 -12.90 -19.61 -11.65
N PRO A 63 -13.85 -20.21 -12.41
CA PRO A 63 -15.08 -20.80 -11.86
C PRO A 63 -14.83 -21.85 -10.79
N GLU A 64 -13.72 -22.57 -10.88
CA GLU A 64 -13.31 -23.62 -9.95
C GLU A 64 -13.04 -23.07 -8.56
N SER A 65 -12.46 -21.89 -8.45
CA SER A 65 -12.15 -21.24 -7.18
C SER A 65 -13.42 -20.83 -6.39
N GLU A 66 -14.56 -20.74 -7.07
CA GLU A 66 -15.88 -20.46 -6.47
C GLU A 66 -16.70 -21.73 -6.22
N GLY A 67 -16.09 -22.92 -6.34
CA GLY A 67 -16.77 -24.21 -6.18
C GLY A 67 -17.57 -24.64 -7.40
N GLY A 68 -17.24 -24.09 -8.58
CA GLY A 68 -17.78 -24.49 -9.87
C GLY A 68 -17.35 -25.88 -10.31
N ARG A 69 -17.67 -26.25 -11.55
CA ARG A 69 -17.30 -27.55 -12.10
C ARG A 69 -15.79 -27.62 -12.31
N ILE A 70 -15.13 -28.57 -11.67
CA ILE A 70 -13.69 -28.82 -11.88
C ILE A 70 -13.49 -29.39 -13.30
N PRO A 71 -12.69 -28.74 -14.16
CA PRO A 71 -12.32 -29.31 -15.44
C PRO A 71 -11.43 -30.54 -15.25
N SER A 72 -11.14 -31.23 -16.34
CA SER A 72 -10.22 -32.36 -16.32
C SER A 72 -8.85 -31.93 -15.79
N PHE A 73 -8.22 -32.83 -15.01
CA PHE A 73 -6.86 -32.64 -14.48
C PHE A 73 -5.87 -32.21 -15.58
N GLY A 74 -4.94 -31.33 -15.20
CA GLY A 74 -3.85 -30.89 -16.05
C GLY A 74 -3.88 -29.40 -16.35
N LYS A 75 -2.91 -28.97 -17.12
CA LYS A 75 -2.72 -27.55 -17.51
C LYS A 75 -3.70 -27.17 -18.62
N VAL A 76 -4.52 -26.18 -18.36
CA VAL A 76 -5.46 -25.60 -19.33
C VAL A 76 -5.27 -24.10 -19.42
N ALA A 77 -5.83 -23.46 -20.48
CA ALA A 77 -5.87 -22.00 -20.53
C ALA A 77 -6.78 -21.50 -19.40
N GLY A 78 -6.21 -20.66 -18.54
CA GLY A 78 -6.95 -20.00 -17.48
C GLY A 78 -7.80 -18.83 -17.99
N THR A 79 -8.71 -18.37 -17.15
CA THR A 79 -9.57 -17.22 -17.45
C THR A 79 -8.82 -15.92 -17.21
N LYS A 80 -8.75 -15.04 -18.21
CA LYS A 80 -8.20 -13.70 -18.02
C LYS A 80 -9.19 -12.83 -17.27
N PRO A 81 -8.82 -12.24 -16.13
CA PRO A 81 -9.64 -11.24 -15.46
C PRO A 81 -10.01 -10.06 -16.36
N ASN A 82 -11.17 -9.46 -16.12
CA ASN A 82 -11.55 -8.21 -16.79
C ASN A 82 -10.88 -7.00 -16.11
N ASP A 83 -9.55 -6.97 -16.14
CA ASP A 83 -8.71 -5.90 -15.62
C ASP A 83 -7.70 -5.46 -16.69
N LEU A 84 -7.36 -4.18 -16.68
CA LEU A 84 -6.48 -3.57 -17.69
C LEU A 84 -5.06 -4.17 -17.72
N ARG A 85 -4.59 -4.73 -16.62
CA ARG A 85 -3.28 -5.40 -16.50
C ARG A 85 -3.22 -6.73 -17.24
N PHE A 86 -4.39 -7.36 -17.48
CA PHE A 86 -4.53 -8.63 -18.22
C PHE A 86 -4.94 -8.43 -19.68
N GLN A 87 -5.25 -7.19 -20.09
CA GLN A 87 -5.59 -6.89 -21.46
C GLN A 87 -4.33 -6.85 -22.33
N GLY A 88 -4.33 -7.63 -23.38
CA GLY A 88 -3.22 -7.77 -24.32
C GLY A 88 -2.95 -9.23 -24.65
N GLU A 89 -2.45 -9.47 -25.85
CA GLU A 89 -2.13 -10.83 -26.32
C GLU A 89 -0.88 -11.38 -25.65
N CYS A 90 -0.02 -10.52 -25.10
CA CYS A 90 1.23 -10.88 -24.46
C CYS A 90 1.05 -11.52 -23.08
N VAL A 91 -0.03 -11.24 -22.34
CA VAL A 91 -0.29 -11.89 -21.04
C VAL A 91 -0.96 -13.24 -21.27
N LYS A 92 -0.41 -14.29 -20.70
CA LYS A 92 -1.02 -15.62 -20.70
C LYS A 92 -1.38 -16.03 -19.29
N VAL A 93 -2.59 -16.56 -19.10
CA VAL A 93 -3.05 -17.15 -17.84
C VAL A 93 -3.23 -18.64 -18.07
N MET A 94 -2.62 -19.46 -17.22
CA MET A 94 -2.73 -20.91 -17.27
C MET A 94 -3.23 -21.40 -15.91
N LEU A 95 -4.21 -22.30 -15.93
CA LEU A 95 -4.75 -22.97 -14.75
C LEU A 95 -4.27 -24.42 -14.73
N GLU A 96 -3.84 -24.91 -13.59
CA GLU A 96 -3.49 -26.30 -13.34
C GLU A 96 -4.20 -26.76 -12.06
N ILE A 97 -5.18 -27.64 -12.20
CA ILE A 97 -5.91 -28.20 -11.06
C ILE A 97 -5.12 -29.41 -10.54
N ALA A 98 -4.91 -29.48 -9.23
CA ALA A 98 -4.24 -30.57 -8.58
C ALA A 98 -5.06 -31.89 -8.69
N GLU A 99 -4.38 -33.04 -8.77
CA GLU A 99 -5.03 -34.35 -8.98
C GLU A 99 -5.97 -34.75 -7.84
N ASP A 100 -5.71 -34.25 -6.64
CA ASP A 100 -6.50 -34.48 -5.42
C ASP A 100 -7.47 -33.32 -5.10
N SER A 101 -7.67 -32.41 -6.06
CA SER A 101 -8.62 -31.30 -5.93
C SER A 101 -10.06 -31.80 -5.95
N GLU A 102 -10.88 -31.30 -5.02
CA GLU A 102 -12.29 -31.68 -4.85
C GLU A 102 -13.22 -30.47 -4.95
N LEU A 103 -14.49 -30.69 -5.35
CA LEU A 103 -15.49 -29.61 -5.45
C LEU A 103 -15.67 -28.80 -4.16
N GLY A 104 -15.55 -29.44 -3.00
CA GLY A 104 -15.67 -28.78 -1.68
C GLY A 104 -14.39 -28.11 -1.21
N ASN A 105 -13.26 -28.45 -1.81
CA ASN A 105 -11.94 -27.92 -1.48
C ASN A 105 -11.06 -27.86 -2.74
N PRO A 106 -11.40 -27.00 -3.72
CA PRO A 106 -10.61 -26.84 -4.93
C PRO A 106 -9.21 -26.32 -4.61
N HIS A 107 -8.19 -26.87 -5.26
CA HIS A 107 -6.83 -26.36 -5.17
C HIS A 107 -6.03 -26.62 -6.44
N GLY A 108 -5.02 -25.79 -6.64
CA GLY A 108 -4.23 -25.83 -7.84
C GLY A 108 -3.32 -24.61 -7.99
N TYR A 109 -2.88 -24.38 -9.22
CA TYR A 109 -1.94 -23.34 -9.55
C TYR A 109 -2.46 -22.50 -10.70
N ILE A 110 -2.25 -21.17 -10.61
CA ILE A 110 -2.45 -20.25 -11.73
C ILE A 110 -1.08 -19.63 -12.05
N THR A 111 -0.73 -19.66 -13.32
CA THR A 111 0.47 -19.01 -13.84
C THR A 111 0.05 -17.79 -14.65
N ILE A 112 0.55 -16.60 -14.28
CA ILE A 112 0.37 -15.36 -15.04
C ILE A 112 1.71 -15.05 -15.69
N ASP A 113 1.82 -15.30 -17.00
CA ASP A 113 3.06 -15.18 -17.77
C ASP A 113 3.02 -13.92 -18.65
N PHE A 114 3.99 -13.03 -18.44
CA PHE A 114 4.20 -11.79 -19.20
C PHE A 114 5.27 -11.94 -20.27
N GLY A 115 5.89 -13.12 -20.39
CA GLY A 115 7.00 -13.39 -21.33
C GLY A 115 8.18 -12.44 -21.11
N ASP A 116 8.81 -12.05 -22.22
CA ASP A 116 9.99 -11.17 -22.21
C ASP A 116 9.64 -9.68 -21.99
N GLY A 117 8.35 -9.33 -22.00
CA GLY A 117 7.88 -7.98 -21.75
C GLY A 117 6.49 -7.71 -22.31
N CYS A 118 5.60 -7.25 -21.44
CA CYS A 118 4.22 -6.94 -21.77
C CYS A 118 3.85 -5.57 -21.18
N THR A 119 3.38 -4.65 -22.03
CA THR A 119 3.00 -3.31 -21.60
C THR A 119 1.49 -3.24 -21.43
N ASP A 120 1.05 -2.82 -20.23
CA ASP A 120 -0.38 -2.58 -19.97
C ASP A 120 -0.86 -1.23 -20.51
N SER A 121 -2.17 -0.99 -20.46
CA SER A 121 -2.79 0.26 -20.95
C SER A 121 -2.40 1.52 -20.17
N LYS A 122 -1.79 1.37 -18.98
CA LYS A 122 -1.25 2.46 -18.17
C LYS A 122 0.22 2.74 -18.45
N GLY A 123 0.86 1.93 -19.31
CA GLY A 123 2.26 2.04 -19.68
C GLY A 123 3.21 1.27 -18.76
N ASN A 124 2.73 0.47 -17.81
CA ASN A 124 3.60 -0.38 -17.01
C ASN A 124 4.08 -1.56 -17.84
N ILE A 125 5.37 -1.84 -17.77
CA ILE A 125 6.01 -2.98 -18.44
C ILE A 125 6.24 -4.07 -17.42
N ARG A 126 5.65 -5.27 -17.66
CA ARG A 126 5.87 -6.46 -16.85
C ARG A 126 6.55 -7.54 -17.67
N LYS A 127 7.44 -8.33 -17.08
CA LYS A 127 8.05 -9.53 -17.67
C LYS A 127 8.21 -10.62 -16.63
N GLY A 128 8.41 -11.87 -17.08
CA GLY A 128 8.51 -13.02 -16.20
C GLY A 128 7.13 -13.50 -15.74
N ILE A 129 7.09 -14.21 -14.63
CA ILE A 129 5.94 -15.00 -14.21
C ILE A 129 5.55 -14.67 -12.77
N ILE A 130 4.26 -14.51 -12.53
CA ILE A 130 3.64 -14.59 -11.20
C ILE A 130 3.04 -15.98 -11.09
N MET A 131 3.45 -16.74 -10.07
CA MET A 131 2.90 -18.05 -9.73
C MET A 131 1.98 -17.92 -8.54
N VAL A 132 0.79 -18.46 -8.67
CA VAL A 132 -0.28 -18.38 -7.67
C VAL A 132 -0.72 -19.79 -7.33
N GLU A 133 -0.52 -20.21 -6.10
CA GLU A 133 -1.12 -21.43 -5.54
C GLU A 133 -2.39 -21.03 -4.81
N PHE A 134 -3.49 -21.75 -5.02
CA PHE A 134 -4.74 -21.51 -4.31
C PHE A 134 -5.27 -22.79 -3.69
N SER A 135 -5.92 -22.65 -2.53
CA SER A 135 -6.65 -23.72 -1.88
C SER A 135 -7.94 -23.22 -1.24
N GLY A 136 -8.98 -24.07 -1.29
CA GLY A 136 -10.31 -23.74 -0.82
C GLY A 136 -11.12 -22.86 -1.79
N ILE A 137 -12.41 -22.75 -1.50
CA ILE A 137 -13.31 -21.87 -2.25
C ILE A 137 -13.03 -20.42 -1.83
N TRP A 138 -12.70 -19.56 -2.79
CA TRP A 138 -12.46 -18.15 -2.55
C TRP A 138 -13.60 -17.50 -1.76
N PHE A 139 -13.29 -16.63 -0.82
CA PHE A 139 -14.20 -16.04 0.17
C PHE A 139 -14.79 -17.00 1.23
N MET A 140 -14.52 -18.30 1.18
CA MET A 140 -14.89 -19.19 2.28
C MET A 140 -13.80 -19.18 3.36
N PRO A 141 -14.18 -19.27 4.67
CA PRO A 141 -13.21 -19.37 5.74
C PRO A 141 -12.20 -20.50 5.51
N GLY A 142 -10.91 -20.21 5.70
CA GLY A 142 -9.84 -21.16 5.51
C GLY A 142 -9.30 -21.26 4.07
N SER A 143 -9.87 -20.52 3.09
CA SER A 143 -9.27 -20.43 1.76
C SER A 143 -7.96 -19.66 1.79
N GLU A 144 -7.01 -20.02 0.91
CA GLU A 144 -5.69 -19.44 0.86
C GLU A 144 -5.23 -19.19 -0.57
N ILE A 145 -4.48 -18.13 -0.76
CA ILE A 145 -3.76 -17.79 -2.00
C ILE A 145 -2.31 -17.49 -1.62
N SER A 146 -1.36 -18.24 -2.19
CA SER A 146 0.06 -17.98 -2.05
C SER A 146 0.65 -17.55 -3.39
N THR A 147 1.34 -16.41 -3.41
CA THR A 147 1.89 -15.78 -4.61
C THR A 147 3.40 -15.76 -4.51
N THR A 148 4.07 -16.29 -5.55
CA THR A 148 5.52 -16.30 -5.72
C THR A 148 5.91 -15.82 -7.12
N PHE A 149 7.20 -15.61 -7.37
CA PHE A 149 7.69 -14.94 -8.57
C PHE A 149 8.81 -15.75 -9.24
N ASP A 150 8.74 -15.90 -10.57
CA ASP A 150 9.84 -16.45 -11.36
C ASP A 150 10.28 -15.40 -12.40
N GLY A 151 11.43 -14.77 -12.12
CA GLY A 151 11.97 -13.70 -12.95
C GLY A 151 11.02 -12.53 -13.18
N TYR A 152 10.06 -12.30 -12.27
CA TYR A 152 9.07 -11.24 -12.42
C TYR A 152 9.68 -9.86 -12.21
N HIS A 153 9.35 -8.95 -13.12
CA HIS A 153 9.74 -7.55 -13.05
C HIS A 153 8.55 -6.66 -13.40
N ILE A 154 8.48 -5.52 -12.75
CA ILE A 154 7.58 -4.42 -13.10
C ILE A 154 8.40 -3.14 -13.26
N ASN A 155 8.29 -2.49 -14.43
CA ASN A 155 9.04 -1.27 -14.78
C ASN A 155 10.56 -1.40 -14.55
N GLY A 156 11.12 -2.60 -14.80
CA GLY A 156 12.52 -2.91 -14.60
C GLY A 156 12.91 -3.33 -13.19
N VAL A 157 12.03 -3.20 -12.20
CA VAL A 157 12.27 -3.63 -10.81
C VAL A 157 11.93 -5.11 -10.68
N ARG A 158 12.88 -5.94 -10.24
CA ARG A 158 12.67 -7.36 -9.96
C ARG A 158 12.02 -7.53 -8.62
N ILE A 159 10.96 -8.34 -8.55
CA ILE A 159 10.20 -8.64 -7.35
C ILE A 159 10.40 -10.10 -6.97
N GLU A 160 10.67 -10.37 -5.70
CA GLU A 160 10.92 -11.68 -5.10
C GLU A 160 10.24 -11.76 -3.73
N GLY A 161 9.96 -12.96 -3.25
CA GLY A 161 9.33 -13.24 -1.95
C GLY A 161 8.09 -14.09 -2.09
N THR A 162 7.42 -14.34 -0.98
CA THR A 162 6.15 -15.08 -0.91
C THR A 162 5.11 -14.22 -0.22
N ARG A 163 3.96 -14.04 -0.87
CA ARG A 163 2.83 -13.32 -0.27
C ARG A 163 1.63 -14.25 -0.16
N THR A 164 1.18 -14.49 1.07
CA THR A 164 0.07 -15.40 1.38
C THR A 164 -1.12 -14.61 1.90
N ILE A 165 -2.30 -14.90 1.36
CA ILE A 165 -3.59 -14.37 1.81
C ILE A 165 -4.40 -15.54 2.34
N THR A 166 -4.75 -15.50 3.61
CA THR A 166 -5.60 -16.52 4.25
C THR A 166 -6.92 -15.90 4.69
N ASN A 167 -8.03 -16.52 4.33
CA ASN A 167 -9.34 -16.11 4.81
C ASN A 167 -9.54 -16.60 6.25
N VAL A 168 -9.34 -15.71 7.22
CA VAL A 168 -9.46 -15.98 8.67
C VAL A 168 -10.84 -15.59 9.22
N THR A 169 -11.85 -15.49 8.37
CA THR A 169 -13.23 -15.19 8.77
C THR A 169 -13.75 -16.23 9.75
N GLY A 170 -14.24 -15.80 10.91
CA GLY A 170 -14.68 -16.73 11.95
C GLY A 170 -15.96 -17.52 11.62
N SER A 171 -16.81 -17.02 10.73
CA SER A 171 -18.02 -17.69 10.28
C SER A 171 -18.57 -17.06 9.00
N LEU A 172 -19.43 -17.79 8.26
CA LEU A 172 -20.04 -17.32 7.00
C LEU A 172 -20.93 -16.07 7.15
N ILE A 173 -21.39 -15.76 8.36
CA ILE A 173 -22.21 -14.59 8.64
C ILE A 173 -21.38 -13.39 9.13
N SER A 174 -20.11 -13.61 9.45
CA SER A 174 -19.19 -12.54 9.85
C SER A 174 -18.73 -11.71 8.65
N ALA A 175 -18.23 -10.50 8.91
CA ALA A 175 -17.52 -9.73 7.90
C ALA A 175 -16.29 -10.53 7.43
N PRO A 176 -16.06 -10.66 6.12
CA PRO A 176 -14.87 -11.33 5.61
C PRO A 176 -13.60 -10.65 6.13
N LYS A 177 -12.71 -11.46 6.71
CA LYS A 177 -11.43 -11.00 7.22
C LYS A 177 -10.30 -11.85 6.64
N PHE A 178 -9.31 -11.18 6.11
CA PHE A 178 -8.15 -11.81 5.49
C PHE A 178 -6.90 -11.43 6.28
N GLU A 179 -6.04 -12.40 6.52
CA GLU A 179 -4.67 -12.19 6.95
C GLU A 179 -3.76 -12.24 5.72
N ILE A 180 -2.90 -11.24 5.58
CA ILE A 180 -1.97 -11.12 4.49
C ILE A 180 -0.56 -11.09 5.08
N VAL A 181 0.28 -12.04 4.68
CA VAL A 181 1.67 -12.18 5.14
C VAL A 181 2.61 -12.05 3.94
N LEU A 182 3.64 -11.25 4.08
CA LEU A 182 4.74 -11.15 3.12
C LEU A 182 6.02 -11.63 3.79
N GLU A 183 6.64 -12.65 3.22
CA GLU A 183 7.90 -13.25 3.67
C GLU A 183 8.97 -13.08 2.58
N ASP A 184 10.21 -12.82 2.99
CA ASP A 184 11.37 -12.66 2.11
C ASP A 184 11.15 -11.66 0.95
N GLY A 185 10.29 -10.67 1.15
CA GLY A 185 9.97 -9.66 0.15
C GLY A 185 11.19 -8.84 -0.22
N ARG A 186 11.52 -8.79 -1.54
CA ARG A 186 12.64 -8.04 -2.08
C ARG A 186 12.28 -7.40 -3.41
N ALA A 187 12.56 -6.11 -3.52
CA ALA A 187 12.49 -5.35 -4.77
C ALA A 187 13.91 -4.92 -5.14
N THR A 188 14.40 -5.32 -6.34
CA THR A 188 15.74 -4.99 -6.84
C THR A 188 15.62 -4.12 -8.09
N TRP A 189 16.22 -2.93 -8.05
CA TRP A 189 16.21 -1.95 -9.15
C TRP A 189 17.29 -2.26 -10.20
N PRO A 190 17.21 -1.66 -11.41
CA PRO A 190 18.20 -1.87 -12.46
C PRO A 190 19.63 -1.45 -12.11
N ASP A 191 19.81 -0.61 -11.11
CA ASP A 191 21.11 -0.17 -10.57
C ASP A 191 21.65 -1.10 -9.47
N GLU A 192 21.06 -2.31 -9.33
CA GLU A 192 21.39 -3.35 -8.35
C GLU A 192 21.12 -2.94 -6.88
N THR A 193 20.62 -1.74 -6.61
CA THR A 193 20.13 -1.42 -5.27
C THR A 193 18.85 -2.19 -4.98
N PHE A 194 18.60 -2.51 -3.72
CA PHE A 194 17.41 -3.24 -3.35
C PHE A 194 16.80 -2.75 -2.05
N ALA A 195 15.51 -2.99 -1.90
CA ALA A 195 14.77 -2.85 -0.66
C ALA A 195 14.20 -4.21 -0.25
N THR A 196 14.09 -4.45 1.06
CA THR A 196 13.43 -5.65 1.61
C THR A 196 12.17 -5.25 2.36
N ARG A 197 11.21 -6.16 2.44
CA ARG A 197 9.99 -5.97 3.23
C ARG A 197 9.45 -7.32 3.70
N GLU A 198 9.12 -7.40 4.98
CA GLU A 198 8.39 -8.50 5.59
C GLU A 198 7.29 -7.90 6.45
N GLY A 199 6.17 -8.57 6.59
CA GLY A 199 5.10 -8.05 7.42
C GLY A 199 3.83 -8.87 7.35
N SER A 200 2.94 -8.56 8.28
CA SER A 200 1.59 -9.12 8.32
C SER A 200 0.58 -8.00 8.55
N HIS A 201 -0.51 -8.08 7.82
CA HIS A 201 -1.65 -7.21 8.05
C HIS A 201 -2.96 -7.98 7.89
N THR A 202 -4.01 -7.47 8.52
CA THR A 202 -5.37 -7.97 8.32
C THR A 202 -6.16 -6.95 7.51
N ARG A 203 -7.05 -7.47 6.66
CA ARG A 203 -8.01 -6.68 5.87
C ARG A 203 -9.41 -7.22 6.12
N GLU A 204 -10.25 -6.41 6.73
CA GLU A 204 -11.65 -6.75 7.02
C GLU A 204 -12.57 -5.99 6.07
N TRP A 205 -13.46 -6.71 5.38
CA TRP A 205 -14.46 -6.12 4.50
C TRP A 205 -15.77 -5.89 5.25
N VAL A 206 -16.01 -4.67 5.68
CA VAL A 206 -17.26 -4.24 6.31
C VAL A 206 -18.28 -3.94 5.24
N ARG A 207 -19.20 -4.89 5.03
CA ARG A 207 -20.26 -4.80 4.04
C ARG A 207 -21.42 -3.94 4.52
N SER A 208 -21.96 -3.09 3.64
CA SER A 208 -23.15 -2.29 3.86
C SER A 208 -24.35 -2.87 3.08
N LEU A 209 -25.57 -2.47 3.48
CA LEU A 209 -26.78 -2.75 2.68
C LEU A 209 -26.70 -2.11 1.28
N ASN A 210 -26.02 -0.97 1.17
CA ASN A 210 -25.67 -0.36 -0.10
C ASN A 210 -24.17 -0.65 -0.39
N PRO A 211 -23.84 -1.49 -1.37
CA PRO A 211 -22.45 -1.86 -1.65
C PRO A 211 -21.52 -0.68 -1.96
N SER A 212 -22.05 0.48 -2.39
CA SER A 212 -21.22 1.68 -2.57
C SER A 212 -20.67 2.24 -1.26
N GLN A 213 -21.24 1.86 -0.12
CA GLN A 213 -20.82 2.26 1.23
C GLN A 213 -19.95 1.21 1.93
N ASP A 214 -19.54 0.16 1.22
CA ASP A 214 -18.61 -0.83 1.75
C ASP A 214 -17.29 -0.17 2.15
N GLN A 215 -16.65 -0.74 3.18
CA GLN A 215 -15.38 -0.26 3.70
C GLN A 215 -14.40 -1.43 3.87
N TRP A 216 -13.11 -1.10 3.77
CA TRP A 216 -12.04 -1.99 4.14
C TRP A 216 -11.29 -1.40 5.33
N ILE A 217 -11.12 -2.20 6.37
CA ILE A 217 -10.36 -1.84 7.56
C ILE A 217 -9.06 -2.65 7.54
N VAL A 218 -7.93 -1.94 7.62
CA VAL A 218 -6.59 -2.55 7.55
C VAL A 218 -5.83 -2.24 8.83
N GLU A 219 -5.23 -3.30 9.42
CA GLU A 219 -4.38 -3.25 10.61
C GLU A 219 -3.16 -4.13 10.37
N GLY A 220 -2.01 -3.78 10.95
CA GLY A 220 -0.82 -4.61 10.86
C GLY A 220 0.46 -3.82 10.93
N SER A 221 1.55 -4.51 10.60
CA SER A 221 2.89 -3.94 10.64
C SER A 221 3.79 -4.59 9.58
N ALA A 222 4.88 -3.91 9.26
CA ALA A 222 5.93 -4.43 8.39
C ALA A 222 7.30 -3.92 8.85
N THR A 223 8.34 -4.67 8.50
CA THR A 223 9.74 -4.29 8.69
C THR A 223 10.50 -4.52 7.39
N GLY A 224 11.65 -3.91 7.24
CA GLY A 224 12.48 -4.11 6.08
C GLY A 224 13.70 -3.21 6.06
N SER A 225 14.33 -3.11 4.90
CA SER A 225 15.38 -2.12 4.62
C SER A 225 15.03 -1.32 3.37
N ASN A 226 15.35 -0.03 3.38
CA ASN A 226 15.22 0.78 2.18
C ASN A 226 16.41 0.56 1.22
N ARG A 227 16.37 1.18 0.03
CA ARG A 227 17.43 1.06 -0.99
C ARG A 227 18.83 1.49 -0.51
N ASN A 228 18.93 2.26 0.56
CA ASN A 228 20.20 2.68 1.18
C ASN A 228 20.65 1.71 2.29
N GLY A 229 19.96 0.58 2.49
CA GLY A 229 20.26 -0.41 3.52
C GLY A 229 19.82 0.02 4.92
N ILE A 230 19.08 1.13 5.07
CA ILE A 230 18.60 1.61 6.36
C ILE A 230 17.35 0.82 6.73
N LEU A 231 17.37 0.22 7.93
CA LEU A 231 16.23 -0.53 8.45
C LEU A 231 15.05 0.40 8.74
N TYR A 232 13.85 -0.10 8.46
CA TYR A 232 12.61 0.58 8.79
C TYR A 232 11.59 -0.37 9.42
N GLN A 233 10.66 0.23 10.14
CA GLN A 233 9.46 -0.41 10.66
C GLN A 233 8.25 0.45 10.32
N VAL A 234 7.17 -0.22 9.92
CA VAL A 234 5.85 0.39 9.71
C VAL A 234 4.87 -0.23 10.69
N GLU A 235 4.05 0.60 11.32
CA GLU A 235 2.98 0.17 12.21
C GLU A 235 1.71 0.97 11.91
N ILE A 236 0.59 0.29 11.74
CA ILE A 236 -0.72 0.92 11.69
C ILE A 236 -1.20 1.07 13.13
N THR A 237 -1.03 2.27 13.69
CA THR A 237 -1.35 2.57 15.10
C THR A 237 -2.81 2.91 15.33
N LYS A 238 -3.52 3.31 14.26
CA LYS A 238 -4.99 3.39 14.20
C LYS A 238 -5.42 2.74 12.90
N PRO A 239 -6.45 1.86 12.91
CA PRO A 239 -6.88 1.15 11.72
C PRO A 239 -7.07 2.07 10.53
N LEU A 240 -6.53 1.68 9.37
CA LEU A 240 -6.72 2.42 8.12
C LEU A 240 -8.06 2.03 7.51
N VAL A 241 -8.87 3.03 7.17
CA VAL A 241 -10.19 2.83 6.57
C VAL A 241 -10.19 3.30 5.12
N TYR A 242 -10.51 2.38 4.21
CA TYR A 242 -10.73 2.65 2.79
C TYR A 242 -12.24 2.58 2.52
N LYS A 243 -12.79 3.62 1.89
CA LYS A 243 -14.23 3.69 1.59
C LYS A 243 -14.48 3.56 0.10
N ARG A 244 -15.33 2.61 -0.28
CA ARG A 244 -15.69 2.40 -1.69
C ARG A 244 -16.35 3.64 -2.31
N GLU A 245 -17.17 4.36 -1.56
CA GLU A 245 -17.79 5.61 -2.02
C GLU A 245 -16.77 6.67 -2.41
N CYS A 246 -15.63 6.76 -1.67
CA CYS A 246 -14.55 7.69 -1.98
C CYS A 246 -13.87 7.35 -3.30
N ALA A 247 -13.66 6.05 -3.57
CA ALA A 247 -13.09 5.59 -4.83
C ALA A 247 -14.03 5.89 -6.02
N ILE A 248 -15.34 5.60 -5.88
CA ILE A 248 -16.32 5.75 -6.95
C ILE A 248 -16.61 7.24 -7.24
N SER A 249 -16.90 8.02 -6.21
CA SER A 249 -17.40 9.39 -6.34
C SER A 249 -16.30 10.44 -6.44
N ASN A 250 -15.17 10.23 -5.76
CA ASN A 250 -14.10 11.22 -5.62
C ASN A 250 -12.78 10.76 -6.26
N ARG A 251 -12.70 9.51 -6.75
CA ARG A 251 -11.46 8.88 -7.26
C ARG A 251 -10.32 8.89 -6.22
N VAL A 252 -10.70 8.71 -4.94
CA VAL A 252 -9.75 8.60 -3.82
C VAL A 252 -9.58 7.11 -3.51
N PHE A 253 -8.42 6.56 -3.86
CA PHE A 253 -8.09 5.12 -3.75
C PHE A 253 -7.14 4.84 -2.58
N MET A 254 -6.99 5.77 -1.66
CA MET A 254 -6.16 5.65 -0.46
C MET A 254 -7.02 5.56 0.80
N ALA A 255 -6.41 5.22 1.93
CA ALA A 255 -7.08 5.34 3.22
C ALA A 255 -7.56 6.79 3.43
N VAL A 256 -8.72 6.96 4.05
CA VAL A 256 -9.31 8.26 4.37
C VAL A 256 -9.48 8.48 5.88
N GLU A 257 -9.08 7.48 6.68
CA GLU A 257 -9.08 7.51 8.14
C GLU A 257 -7.98 6.60 8.66
N GLY A 258 -7.47 6.88 9.86
CA GLY A 258 -6.47 6.07 10.55
C GLY A 258 -5.08 6.68 10.54
N THR A 259 -4.12 5.98 11.13
CA THR A 259 -2.74 6.48 11.29
C THR A 259 -1.74 5.36 11.07
N LYS A 260 -0.75 5.63 10.21
CA LYS A 260 0.42 4.79 9.98
C LYS A 260 1.66 5.51 10.53
N VAL A 261 2.54 4.78 11.22
CA VAL A 261 3.83 5.29 11.70
C VAL A 261 4.94 4.55 10.98
N LEU A 262 5.84 5.29 10.37
CA LEU A 262 7.06 4.81 9.74
C LEU A 262 8.26 5.24 10.59
N THR A 263 9.05 4.28 11.06
CA THR A 263 10.31 4.52 11.77
C THR A 263 11.46 4.08 10.88
N VAL A 264 12.41 4.98 10.59
CA VAL A 264 13.59 4.72 9.75
C VAL A 264 14.82 5.25 10.48
N GLY A 265 15.63 4.36 11.06
CA GLY A 265 16.69 4.77 11.98
C GLY A 265 16.11 5.55 13.17
N ASP A 266 16.55 6.80 13.35
CA ASP A 266 16.08 7.69 14.42
C ASP A 266 14.87 8.57 13.99
N HIS A 267 14.43 8.46 12.75
CA HIS A 267 13.31 9.25 12.21
C HIS A 267 11.98 8.54 12.46
N VAL A 268 11.08 9.21 13.17
CA VAL A 268 9.71 8.74 13.38
C VAL A 268 8.74 9.64 12.64
N ILE A 269 8.07 9.08 11.64
CA ILE A 269 7.17 9.77 10.73
C ILE A 269 5.76 9.22 10.94
N SER A 270 4.85 10.05 11.45
CA SER A 270 3.44 9.70 11.58
C SER A 270 2.65 10.26 10.40
N ILE A 271 1.83 9.43 9.77
CA ILE A 271 0.97 9.77 8.64
C ILE A 271 -0.48 9.55 9.09
N ASP A 272 -1.21 10.63 9.30
CA ASP A 272 -2.63 10.63 9.67
C ASP A 272 -3.48 10.87 8.42
N TYR A 273 -4.38 9.94 8.12
CA TYR A 273 -5.25 9.94 6.94
C TYR A 273 -6.58 10.68 7.18
N GLY A 274 -6.75 11.30 8.37
CA GLY A 274 -7.92 12.08 8.70
C GLY A 274 -9.03 11.30 9.40
N ILE A 275 -10.26 11.74 9.21
CA ILE A 275 -11.45 11.28 9.92
C ILE A 275 -12.54 10.68 8.99
N GLY A 276 -12.15 10.24 7.83
CA GLY A 276 -13.04 9.59 6.87
C GLY A 276 -13.61 10.48 5.78
N THR A 277 -13.03 11.66 5.55
CA THR A 277 -13.39 12.55 4.44
C THR A 277 -12.82 12.04 3.14
N CYS A 278 -13.62 12.04 2.05
CA CYS A 278 -13.16 11.59 0.74
C CYS A 278 -12.26 12.64 0.05
N ASP A 279 -11.13 12.96 0.67
CA ASP A 279 -10.10 13.84 0.10
C ASP A 279 -8.76 13.11 -0.01
N ARG A 280 -7.73 13.81 -0.48
CA ARG A 280 -6.37 13.26 -0.62
C ARG A 280 -5.40 13.95 0.31
N ILE A 281 -5.88 14.48 1.43
CA ILE A 281 -5.08 15.21 2.38
C ILE A 281 -4.65 14.26 3.49
N VAL A 282 -3.35 14.20 3.75
CA VAL A 282 -2.78 13.54 4.91
C VAL A 282 -2.00 14.54 5.75
N THR A 283 -1.96 14.32 7.05
CA THR A 283 -1.11 15.11 7.95
C THR A 283 0.12 14.30 8.32
N ILE A 284 1.28 14.78 7.92
CA ILE A 284 2.58 14.19 8.25
C ILE A 284 3.13 14.91 9.48
N THR A 285 3.50 14.14 10.50
CA THR A 285 4.11 14.64 11.74
C THR A 285 5.49 14.03 11.93
N ILE A 286 6.51 14.88 12.11
CA ILE A 286 7.90 14.49 12.42
C ILE A 286 8.40 15.38 13.54
N ASN A 287 8.95 14.78 14.60
CA ASN A 287 9.49 15.51 15.74
C ASN A 287 8.48 16.49 16.38
N GLY A 288 7.19 16.13 16.38
CA GLY A 288 6.12 16.96 16.93
C GLY A 288 5.65 18.13 16.06
N GLN A 289 6.27 18.33 14.90
CA GLN A 289 5.82 19.29 13.91
C GLN A 289 4.95 18.61 12.85
N SER A 290 3.85 19.22 12.46
CA SER A 290 2.88 18.63 11.55
C SER A 290 2.65 19.49 10.31
N ARG A 291 2.47 18.85 9.17
CA ARG A 291 2.10 19.50 7.90
C ARG A 291 1.07 18.66 7.15
N SER A 292 0.04 19.31 6.64
CA SER A 292 -0.89 18.67 5.70
C SER A 292 -0.31 18.70 4.29
N VAL A 293 -0.37 17.57 3.60
CA VAL A 293 0.07 17.40 2.22
C VAL A 293 -1.02 16.75 1.39
N ILE A 294 -1.05 17.08 0.10
CA ILE A 294 -1.97 16.45 -0.86
C ILE A 294 -1.22 15.31 -1.53
N VAL A 295 -1.73 14.09 -1.35
CA VAL A 295 -1.20 12.89 -2.02
C VAL A 295 -1.64 12.93 -3.49
N ARG A 296 -0.67 12.85 -4.41
CA ARG A 296 -0.93 12.72 -5.84
C ARG A 296 -1.04 11.22 -6.17
N GLY A 297 -2.17 10.81 -6.73
CA GLY A 297 -2.40 9.47 -7.22
C GLY A 297 -2.47 9.44 -8.74
#